data_e15726c7473b1dd0c0a801b6a4d51ddc
#
_entry.id   e15726c7473b1dd0c0a801b6a4d51ddc
#
_cell.length_a   1.000
_cell.length_b   1.000
_cell.length_c   1.000
_cell.angle_alpha   90.00
_cell.angle_beta   90.00
_cell.angle_gamma   90.00
#
_symmetry.space_group_name_H-M   'P 1'
#
loop_
_entity.id
_entity.type
_entity.pdbx_description
1 polymer ?
#
loop_
_entity_poly.entity_id
_entity_poly.type
_entity_poly.pdbx_seq_one_letter_code
_entity_poly.pdbx_strand_id
1 'polypeptide(L)'
;MRGRLIIALVFIQFSVYGQVKHLLTLEQSISVAFQHGFAAGEVGSRYIAARNSAEASRRRLWTSASLSVSAPDYQESLTQQFNPLSGTYEYYQVNTTNLQSTLAITQPLALTGGTLRFNQFLLGRNQTSGLSSTTREVKDYFSNFAIEFQQPFLTPNLHRVNATRAELALAQAETDYLKDQLDLGYNITQSFYSLYQTSRALLITKEQVRQNEESYTTARNKFSAGLIPEVDVMQSEVELATSRNDSLNVERELARAKNAF
;
A
#
# COMPACT_ATOMS: atom_id res chain seq x y z
N MET A 1 -9.20 55.17 28.65
CA MET A 1 -8.54 54.49 27.51
C MET A 1 -9.53 53.50 26.92
N ARG A 2 -10.08 53.81 25.74
CA ARG A 2 -11.15 53.03 25.08
C ARG A 2 -10.53 52.02 24.11
N GLY A 3 -10.56 50.72 24.44
CA GLY A 3 -10.16 49.64 23.55
C GLY A 3 -11.27 49.32 22.55
N ARG A 4 -11.01 49.50 21.26
CA ARG A 4 -11.89 49.11 20.15
C ARG A 4 -11.68 47.67 19.80
N LEU A 5 -12.69 46.85 20.05
CA LEU A 5 -12.77 45.46 19.59
C LEU A 5 -13.14 45.46 18.10
N ILE A 6 -12.22 45.07 17.23
CA ILE A 6 -12.47 44.87 15.79
C ILE A 6 -12.89 43.41 15.61
N ILE A 7 -14.18 43.20 15.35
CA ILE A 7 -14.72 41.88 14.94
C ILE A 7 -14.49 41.74 13.44
N ALA A 8 -13.52 40.90 13.05
CA ALA A 8 -13.29 40.53 11.67
C ALA A 8 -14.33 39.48 11.27
N LEU A 9 -15.28 39.87 10.44
CA LEU A 9 -16.29 39.01 9.83
C LEU A 9 -15.64 38.27 8.67
N VAL A 10 -15.29 36.98 8.88
CA VAL A 10 -14.76 36.10 7.84
C VAL A 10 -15.92 35.64 6.95
N PHE A 11 -16.05 36.23 5.76
CA PHE A 11 -16.94 35.75 4.71
C PHE A 11 -16.35 34.45 4.12
N ILE A 12 -16.90 33.29 4.49
CA ILE A 12 -16.64 32.02 3.81
C ILE A 12 -17.43 32.05 2.50
N GLN A 13 -16.75 32.32 1.40
CA GLN A 13 -17.31 32.11 0.06
C GLN A 13 -17.40 30.63 -0.22
N PHE A 14 -18.58 30.06 -0.12
CA PHE A 14 -18.93 28.77 -0.69
C PHE A 14 -18.93 28.90 -2.22
N SER A 15 -17.83 28.50 -2.85
CA SER A 15 -17.82 28.30 -4.29
C SER A 15 -18.67 27.08 -4.60
N VAL A 16 -19.88 27.28 -5.08
CA VAL A 16 -20.73 26.26 -5.67
C VAL A 16 -20.02 25.83 -6.98
N TYR A 17 -19.25 24.75 -6.92
CA TYR A 17 -18.75 24.10 -8.12
C TYR A 17 -19.96 23.54 -8.88
N GLY A 18 -20.43 24.27 -9.88
CA GLY A 18 -21.39 23.74 -10.85
C GLY A 18 -20.79 22.48 -11.47
N GLN A 19 -21.55 21.37 -11.48
CA GLN A 19 -21.16 20.14 -12.15
C GLN A 19 -20.98 20.43 -13.65
N VAL A 20 -19.74 20.54 -14.07
CA VAL A 20 -19.37 20.64 -15.49
C VAL A 20 -19.71 19.27 -16.10
N LYS A 21 -20.68 19.25 -17.02
CA LYS A 21 -20.98 18.03 -17.80
C LYS A 21 -19.80 17.79 -18.76
N HIS A 22 -18.87 16.95 -18.35
CA HIS A 22 -17.83 16.48 -19.23
C HIS A 22 -18.39 15.37 -20.12
N LEU A 23 -18.48 15.64 -21.41
CA LEU A 23 -18.72 14.60 -22.43
C LEU A 23 -17.36 13.93 -22.70
N LEU A 24 -17.13 12.80 -22.07
CA LEU A 24 -15.93 12.01 -22.27
C LEU A 24 -16.13 11.07 -23.47
N THR A 25 -15.18 11.05 -24.39
CA THR A 25 -15.09 9.99 -25.40
C THR A 25 -14.44 8.75 -24.78
N LEU A 26 -14.57 7.59 -25.43
CA LEU A 26 -13.91 6.37 -24.98
C LEU A 26 -12.38 6.56 -24.85
N GLU A 27 -11.76 7.19 -25.84
CA GLU A 27 -10.32 7.45 -25.85
C GLU A 27 -9.88 8.35 -24.69
N GLN A 28 -10.66 9.41 -24.42
CA GLN A 28 -10.42 10.29 -23.26
C GLN A 28 -10.57 9.54 -21.94
N SER A 29 -11.58 8.68 -21.82
CA SER A 29 -11.81 7.86 -20.62
C SER A 29 -10.65 6.90 -20.37
N ILE A 30 -10.17 6.24 -21.41
CA ILE A 30 -8.98 5.37 -21.34
C ILE A 30 -7.74 6.20 -20.95
N SER A 31 -7.51 7.34 -21.58
CA SER A 31 -6.36 8.21 -21.29
C SER A 31 -6.36 8.70 -19.82
N VAL A 32 -7.50 9.17 -19.33
CA VAL A 32 -7.65 9.63 -17.93
C VAL A 32 -7.40 8.49 -16.94
N ALA A 33 -7.94 7.30 -17.21
CA ALA A 33 -7.76 6.15 -16.34
C ALA A 33 -6.31 5.66 -16.29
N PHE A 34 -5.58 5.72 -17.41
CA PHE A 34 -4.14 5.40 -17.43
C PHE A 34 -3.27 6.45 -16.75
N GLN A 35 -3.66 7.73 -16.80
CA GLN A 35 -2.87 8.81 -16.21
C GLN A 35 -3.15 9.03 -14.73
N HIS A 36 -4.39 8.88 -14.31
CA HIS A 36 -4.85 9.25 -12.99
C HIS A 36 -5.58 8.14 -12.23
N GLY A 37 -5.85 7.00 -12.89
CA GLY A 37 -6.55 5.87 -12.30
C GLY A 37 -5.71 5.16 -11.23
N PHE A 38 -6.32 4.83 -10.11
CA PHE A 38 -5.69 4.06 -9.04
C PHE A 38 -5.17 2.70 -9.55
N ALA A 39 -5.94 2.01 -10.39
CA ALA A 39 -5.55 0.73 -10.98
C ALA A 39 -4.28 0.83 -11.85
N ALA A 40 -4.12 1.92 -12.64
CA ALA A 40 -2.91 2.15 -13.41
C ALA A 40 -1.69 2.36 -12.51
N GLY A 41 -1.86 3.12 -11.41
CA GLY A 41 -0.82 3.30 -10.39
C GLY A 41 -0.43 2.00 -9.70
N GLU A 42 -1.38 1.12 -9.42
CA GLU A 42 -1.14 -0.20 -8.84
C GLU A 42 -0.35 -1.11 -9.79
N VAL A 43 -0.75 -1.18 -11.06
CA VAL A 43 -0.06 -1.94 -12.10
C VAL A 43 1.40 -1.48 -12.23
N GLY A 44 1.63 -0.15 -12.31
CA GLY A 44 2.98 0.42 -12.36
C GLY A 44 3.80 0.12 -11.11
N SER A 45 3.20 0.22 -9.94
CA SER A 45 3.87 -0.03 -8.65
C SER A 45 4.29 -1.50 -8.49
N ARG A 46 3.46 -2.46 -8.93
CA ARG A 46 3.81 -3.89 -8.93
C ARG A 46 5.03 -4.17 -9.82
N TYR A 47 5.07 -3.61 -11.01
CA TYR A 47 6.22 -3.75 -11.91
C TYR A 47 7.50 -3.16 -11.31
N ILE A 48 7.43 -1.94 -10.74
CA ILE A 48 8.58 -1.29 -10.09
C ILE A 48 9.07 -2.13 -8.91
N ALA A 49 8.17 -2.70 -8.11
CA ALA A 49 8.52 -3.57 -6.99
C ALA A 49 9.26 -4.84 -7.45
N ALA A 50 8.80 -5.48 -8.52
CA ALA A 50 9.46 -6.65 -9.11
C ALA A 50 10.85 -6.31 -9.65
N ARG A 51 10.99 -5.18 -10.36
CA ARG A 51 12.26 -4.68 -10.87
C ARG A 51 13.25 -4.40 -9.74
N ASN A 52 12.82 -3.71 -8.70
CA ASN A 52 13.66 -3.41 -7.54
C ASN A 52 14.06 -4.69 -6.79
N SER A 53 13.17 -5.68 -6.70
CA SER A 53 13.46 -6.99 -6.11
C SER A 53 14.53 -7.77 -6.91
N ALA A 54 14.44 -7.74 -8.24
CA ALA A 54 15.44 -8.35 -9.11
C ALA A 54 16.80 -7.66 -8.96
N GLU A 55 16.84 -6.32 -8.95
CA GLU A 55 18.07 -5.57 -8.75
C GLU A 55 18.66 -5.83 -7.36
N ALA A 56 17.85 -5.85 -6.31
CA ALA A 56 18.30 -6.20 -4.96
C ALA A 56 18.93 -7.60 -4.91
N SER A 57 18.36 -8.57 -5.64
CA SER A 57 18.91 -9.93 -5.72
C SER A 57 20.26 -9.98 -6.43
N ARG A 58 20.46 -9.18 -7.48
CA ARG A 58 21.76 -9.02 -8.13
C ARG A 58 22.79 -8.36 -7.21
N ARG A 59 22.39 -7.31 -6.48
CA ARG A 59 23.28 -6.59 -5.55
C ARG A 59 23.67 -7.42 -4.33
N ARG A 60 22.91 -8.45 -3.97
CA ARG A 60 23.29 -9.40 -2.91
C ARG A 60 24.55 -10.22 -3.25
N LEU A 61 24.97 -10.23 -4.52
CA LEU A 61 26.22 -10.84 -4.94
C LEU A 61 27.45 -9.92 -4.77
N TRP A 62 27.22 -8.66 -4.40
CA TRP A 62 28.29 -7.70 -4.16
C TRP A 62 28.81 -7.83 -2.73
N THR A 63 30.03 -7.28 -2.51
CA THR A 63 30.57 -7.14 -1.16
C THR A 63 29.63 -6.26 -0.33
N SER A 64 29.25 -6.77 0.82
CA SER A 64 28.50 -6.01 1.83
C SER A 64 29.37 -5.75 3.03
N ALA A 65 29.31 -4.54 3.59
CA ALA A 65 29.96 -4.16 4.83
C ALA A 65 28.92 -3.60 5.79
N SER A 66 28.94 -4.06 7.02
CA SER A 66 28.09 -3.58 8.10
C SER A 66 28.93 -3.23 9.32
N LEU A 67 28.70 -2.06 9.89
CA LEU A 67 29.26 -1.63 11.16
C LEU A 67 28.11 -1.52 12.17
N SER A 68 28.20 -2.29 13.24
CA SER A 68 27.28 -2.24 14.38
C SER A 68 28.01 -1.70 15.59
N VAL A 69 27.47 -0.66 16.20
CA VAL A 69 27.97 -0.08 17.45
C VAL A 69 26.85 -0.13 18.46
N SER A 70 27.05 -0.83 19.58
CA SER A 70 26.10 -0.82 20.67
C SER A 70 26.28 0.46 21.51
N ALA A 71 25.17 1.02 22.01
CA ALA A 71 25.26 2.02 23.08
C ALA A 71 25.92 1.38 24.30
N PRO A 72 26.55 2.18 25.21
CA PRO A 72 27.07 1.62 26.42
C PRO A 72 26.02 0.84 27.18
N ASP A 73 26.30 -0.45 27.41
CA ASP A 73 25.46 -1.36 28.20
C ASP A 73 25.96 -1.35 29.63
N TYR A 74 25.09 -0.91 30.56
CA TYR A 74 25.39 -0.87 31.97
C TYR A 74 24.68 -2.03 32.67
N GLN A 75 25.48 -2.85 33.35
CA GLN A 75 24.99 -3.99 34.14
C GLN A 75 25.50 -3.89 35.56
N GLU A 76 24.59 -3.98 36.51
CA GLU A 76 24.89 -4.10 37.92
C GLU A 76 24.51 -5.49 38.43
N SER A 77 25.43 -6.15 39.11
CA SER A 77 25.24 -7.50 39.64
C SER A 77 25.92 -7.68 41.01
N LEU A 78 25.33 -8.53 41.83
CA LEU A 78 25.95 -9.01 43.07
C LEU A 78 26.55 -10.38 42.77
N THR A 79 27.89 -10.49 42.94
CA THR A 79 28.62 -11.73 42.71
C THR A 79 29.23 -12.21 44.01
N GLN A 80 29.03 -13.47 44.34
CA GLN A 80 29.63 -14.11 45.51
C GLN A 80 31.08 -14.50 45.20
N GLN A 81 32.02 -14.01 46.01
CA GLN A 81 33.44 -14.35 45.91
C GLN A 81 33.98 -14.73 47.25
N PHE A 82 34.99 -15.64 47.29
CA PHE A 82 35.70 -16.02 48.49
C PHE A 82 36.68 -14.89 48.89
N ASN A 83 36.53 -14.40 50.10
CA ASN A 83 37.44 -13.43 50.68
C ASN A 83 38.53 -14.19 51.49
N PRO A 84 39.78 -14.18 50.99
CA PRO A 84 40.87 -14.90 51.68
C PRO A 84 41.25 -14.30 53.04
N LEU A 85 40.89 -13.04 53.30
CA LEU A 85 41.18 -12.38 54.56
C LEU A 85 40.20 -12.77 55.67
N SER A 86 38.94 -12.92 55.36
CA SER A 86 37.85 -13.31 56.27
C SER A 86 37.63 -14.82 56.30
N GLY A 87 38.11 -15.57 55.30
CA GLY A 87 37.90 -17.02 55.16
C GLY A 87 36.48 -17.37 54.79
N THR A 88 35.64 -16.43 54.37
CA THR A 88 34.22 -16.59 54.07
C THR A 88 33.87 -16.11 52.67
N TYR A 89 32.70 -16.55 52.14
CA TYR A 89 32.14 -16.02 50.91
C TYR A 89 31.37 -14.73 51.22
N GLU A 90 31.72 -13.70 50.51
CA GLU A 90 31.11 -12.37 50.60
C GLU A 90 30.51 -11.95 49.29
N TYR A 91 29.48 -11.10 49.31
CA TYR A 91 28.87 -10.56 48.12
C TYR A 91 29.52 -9.23 47.72
N TYR A 92 30.00 -9.18 46.50
CA TYR A 92 30.60 -7.98 45.91
C TYR A 92 29.66 -7.40 44.85
N GLN A 93 29.42 -6.11 44.92
CA GLN A 93 28.74 -5.41 43.85
C GLN A 93 29.72 -5.24 42.66
N VAL A 94 29.29 -5.66 41.50
CA VAL A 94 30.04 -5.56 40.25
C VAL A 94 29.22 -4.76 39.25
N ASN A 95 29.74 -3.60 38.87
CA ASN A 95 29.16 -2.73 37.88
C ASN A 95 30.02 -2.84 36.62
N THR A 96 29.40 -3.17 35.50
CA THR A 96 30.09 -3.36 34.22
C THR A 96 29.47 -2.45 33.19
N THR A 97 30.29 -1.66 32.52
CA THR A 97 29.88 -0.86 31.35
C THR A 97 30.63 -1.38 30.14
N ASN A 98 29.88 -1.82 29.12
CA ASN A 98 30.41 -2.35 27.88
C ASN A 98 30.08 -1.41 26.71
N LEU A 99 31.08 -1.13 25.89
CA LEU A 99 30.92 -0.49 24.58
C LEU A 99 31.46 -1.45 23.52
N GLN A 100 30.58 -1.87 22.60
CA GLN A 100 30.92 -2.88 21.62
C GLN A 100 30.78 -2.34 20.21
N SER A 101 31.72 -2.70 19.34
CA SER A 101 31.65 -2.42 17.90
C SER A 101 32.01 -3.68 17.11
N THR A 102 31.21 -3.97 16.08
CA THR A 102 31.43 -5.10 15.21
C THR A 102 31.41 -4.64 13.74
N LEU A 103 32.51 -4.82 13.04
CA LEU A 103 32.59 -4.66 11.59
C LEU A 103 32.52 -6.04 10.93
N ALA A 104 31.54 -6.25 10.06
CA ALA A 104 31.42 -7.45 9.27
C ALA A 104 31.45 -7.09 7.78
N ILE A 105 32.37 -7.71 7.04
CA ILE A 105 32.47 -7.61 5.58
C ILE A 105 32.19 -9.00 5.02
N THR A 106 31.22 -9.10 4.12
CA THR A 106 30.80 -10.39 3.51
C THR A 106 30.90 -10.28 2.00
N GLN A 107 31.62 -11.23 1.38
CA GLN A 107 31.75 -11.38 -0.06
C GLN A 107 31.18 -12.72 -0.49
N PRO A 108 30.00 -12.76 -1.14
CA PRO A 108 29.50 -13.96 -1.81
C PRO A 108 30.36 -14.28 -3.04
N LEU A 109 30.66 -15.57 -3.25
CA LEU A 109 31.41 -16.06 -4.41
C LEU A 109 30.42 -16.71 -5.40
N ALA A 110 29.97 -15.91 -6.38
CA ALA A 110 28.95 -16.34 -7.35
C ALA A 110 29.34 -17.58 -8.16
N LEU A 111 30.64 -17.80 -8.41
CA LEU A 111 31.14 -18.94 -9.21
C LEU A 111 31.03 -20.26 -8.44
N THR A 112 31.44 -20.28 -7.18
CA THR A 112 31.54 -21.51 -6.37
C THR A 112 30.35 -21.70 -5.43
N GLY A 113 29.55 -20.64 -5.19
CA GLY A 113 28.48 -20.65 -4.20
C GLY A 113 28.97 -20.48 -2.77
N GLY A 114 30.29 -20.23 -2.57
CA GLY A 114 30.88 -19.99 -1.26
C GLY A 114 30.67 -18.54 -0.78
N THR A 115 31.12 -18.30 0.45
CA THR A 115 31.09 -16.96 1.08
C THR A 115 32.37 -16.73 1.84
N LEU A 116 33.01 -15.57 1.64
CA LEU A 116 34.12 -15.09 2.42
C LEU A 116 33.63 -14.02 3.37
N ARG A 117 33.91 -14.16 4.66
CA ARG A 117 33.55 -13.21 5.71
C ARG A 117 34.78 -12.72 6.43
N PHE A 118 34.86 -11.43 6.64
CA PHE A 118 35.78 -10.79 7.56
C PHE A 118 34.97 -10.16 8.71
N ASN A 119 35.28 -10.55 9.94
CA ASN A 119 34.65 -10.01 11.13
C ASN A 119 35.73 -9.39 12.03
N GLN A 120 35.49 -8.17 12.47
CA GLN A 120 36.29 -7.51 13.49
C GLN A 120 35.36 -7.09 14.65
N PHE A 121 35.75 -7.51 15.84
CA PHE A 121 35.05 -7.19 17.07
C PHE A 121 35.94 -6.34 17.96
N LEU A 122 35.42 -5.24 18.47
CA LEU A 122 36.07 -4.36 19.42
C LEU A 122 35.15 -4.24 20.65
N LEU A 123 35.70 -4.45 21.82
CA LEU A 123 35.00 -4.31 23.10
C LEU A 123 35.82 -3.44 24.04
N GLY A 124 35.25 -2.33 24.49
CA GLY A 124 35.70 -1.59 25.65
C GLY A 124 34.85 -1.94 26.85
N ARG A 125 35.45 -2.47 27.89
CA ARG A 125 34.77 -2.81 29.13
C ARG A 125 35.37 -2.02 30.29
N ASN A 126 34.51 -1.36 31.05
CA ASN A 126 34.86 -0.76 32.34
C ASN A 126 34.10 -1.52 33.44
N GLN A 127 34.83 -2.17 34.33
CA GLN A 127 34.26 -2.95 35.42
C GLN A 127 34.72 -2.35 36.75
N THR A 128 33.76 -2.02 37.59
CA THR A 128 34.00 -1.56 38.97
C THR A 128 33.49 -2.61 39.92
N SER A 129 34.34 -3.14 40.75
CA SER A 129 33.97 -4.12 41.79
C SER A 129 34.44 -3.65 43.15
N GLY A 130 33.60 -3.80 44.16
CA GLY A 130 33.99 -3.38 45.51
C GLY A 130 33.12 -3.91 46.60
N LEU A 131 33.76 -4.15 47.73
CA LEU A 131 33.13 -4.27 49.03
C LEU A 131 33.20 -2.89 49.71
N SER A 132 32.28 -2.59 50.62
CA SER A 132 32.00 -1.27 51.23
C SER A 132 33.21 -0.35 51.54
N SER A 133 34.43 -0.85 51.54
CA SER A 133 35.66 -0.09 51.89
C SER A 133 36.76 -0.05 50.81
N THR A 134 36.65 -0.86 49.77
CA THR A 134 37.69 -0.92 48.69
C THR A 134 37.07 -1.13 47.34
N THR A 135 37.13 -0.13 46.46
CA THR A 135 36.65 -0.19 45.09
C THR A 135 37.82 -0.43 44.16
N ARG A 136 37.67 -1.42 43.25
CA ARG A 136 38.64 -1.71 42.19
C ARG A 136 37.98 -1.42 40.85
N GLU A 137 38.62 -0.56 40.07
CA GLU A 137 38.23 -0.28 38.67
C GLU A 137 39.22 -0.98 37.72
N VAL A 138 38.67 -1.69 36.75
CA VAL A 138 39.43 -2.36 35.68
C VAL A 138 38.87 -1.92 34.34
N LYS A 139 39.75 -1.42 33.46
CA LYS A 139 39.42 -1.06 32.09
C LYS A 139 40.11 -2.01 31.14
N ASP A 140 39.32 -2.76 30.39
CA ASP A 140 39.78 -3.74 29.42
C ASP A 140 39.37 -3.35 28.00
N TYR A 141 40.27 -3.60 27.04
CA TYR A 141 40.03 -3.41 25.63
C TYR A 141 40.33 -4.72 24.91
N PHE A 142 39.32 -5.26 24.21
CA PHE A 142 39.47 -6.48 23.45
C PHE A 142 39.32 -6.15 21.96
N SER A 143 40.20 -6.69 21.14
CA SER A 143 40.09 -6.67 19.70
C SER A 143 40.25 -8.08 19.18
N ASN A 144 39.33 -8.53 18.37
CA ASN A 144 39.39 -9.82 17.70
C ASN A 144 39.02 -9.63 16.22
N PHE A 145 39.78 -10.26 15.34
CA PHE A 145 39.44 -10.34 13.92
C PHE A 145 39.47 -11.80 13.48
N ALA A 146 38.56 -12.15 12.57
CA ALA A 146 38.46 -13.48 12.00
C ALA A 146 38.16 -13.37 10.52
N ILE A 147 38.79 -14.25 9.73
CA ILE A 147 38.45 -14.48 8.33
C ILE A 147 37.87 -15.88 8.24
N GLU A 148 36.65 -15.97 7.76
CA GLU A 148 35.91 -17.23 7.58
C GLU A 148 35.65 -17.43 6.10
N PHE A 149 36.02 -18.61 5.59
CA PHE A 149 35.67 -19.04 4.25
C PHE A 149 34.73 -20.23 4.36
N GLN A 150 33.51 -20.08 3.89
CA GLN A 150 32.49 -21.11 3.88
C GLN A 150 32.25 -21.55 2.44
N GLN A 151 32.56 -22.81 2.11
CA GLN A 151 32.34 -23.41 0.80
C GLN A 151 31.38 -24.61 0.93
N PRO A 152 30.15 -24.53 0.41
CA PRO A 152 29.26 -25.66 0.34
C PRO A 152 29.77 -26.65 -0.74
N PHE A 153 29.76 -27.93 -0.41
CA PHE A 153 30.09 -29.01 -1.33
C PHE A 153 28.85 -29.88 -1.59
N LEU A 154 28.74 -30.40 -2.79
CA LEU A 154 27.65 -31.30 -3.19
C LEU A 154 26.24 -30.69 -3.10
N THR A 155 26.13 -29.38 -3.04
CA THR A 155 24.88 -28.65 -3.02
C THR A 155 24.82 -27.69 -4.21
N PRO A 156 23.62 -27.37 -4.73
CA PRO A 156 23.47 -26.34 -5.77
C PRO A 156 24.02 -24.99 -5.32
N ASN A 157 24.60 -24.27 -6.27
CA ASN A 157 25.03 -22.89 -6.03
C ASN A 157 23.79 -21.98 -5.85
N LEU A 158 23.41 -21.75 -4.59
CA LEU A 158 22.23 -20.95 -4.24
C LEU A 158 22.33 -19.51 -4.71
N HIS A 159 23.53 -18.94 -4.80
CA HIS A 159 23.71 -17.58 -5.30
C HIS A 159 23.28 -17.48 -6.76
N ARG A 160 23.73 -18.42 -7.59
CA ARG A 160 23.35 -18.50 -9.01
C ARG A 160 21.87 -18.81 -9.19
N VAL A 161 21.35 -19.80 -8.44
CA VAL A 161 19.92 -20.17 -8.50
C VAL A 161 19.03 -18.98 -8.14
N ASN A 162 19.36 -18.22 -7.09
CA ASN A 162 18.58 -17.06 -6.67
C ASN A 162 18.67 -15.91 -7.68
N ALA A 163 19.84 -15.69 -8.31
CA ALA A 163 19.99 -14.70 -9.36
C ALA A 163 19.14 -15.05 -10.58
N THR A 164 19.22 -16.30 -11.07
CA THR A 164 18.37 -16.74 -12.20
C THR A 164 16.89 -16.68 -11.89
N ARG A 165 16.49 -17.07 -10.66
CA ARG A 165 15.08 -16.95 -10.22
C ARG A 165 14.60 -15.50 -10.22
N ALA A 166 15.43 -14.57 -9.79
CA ALA A 166 15.10 -13.14 -9.80
C ALA A 166 14.98 -12.58 -11.23
N GLU A 167 15.81 -13.06 -12.17
CA GLU A 167 15.72 -12.67 -13.58
C GLU A 167 14.44 -13.21 -14.24
N LEU A 168 14.07 -14.45 -13.96
CA LEU A 168 12.82 -15.04 -14.46
C LEU A 168 11.59 -14.31 -13.87
N ALA A 169 11.63 -13.97 -12.58
CA ALA A 169 10.57 -13.23 -11.94
C ALA A 169 10.41 -11.81 -12.53
N LEU A 170 11.51 -11.17 -12.93
CA LEU A 170 11.45 -9.89 -13.63
C LEU A 170 10.82 -10.04 -15.02
N ALA A 171 11.26 -11.03 -15.81
CA ALA A 171 10.68 -11.27 -17.13
C ALA A 171 9.18 -11.60 -17.07
N GLN A 172 8.75 -12.35 -16.04
CA GLN A 172 7.34 -12.58 -15.77
C GLN A 172 6.61 -11.28 -15.43
N ALA A 173 7.16 -10.46 -14.54
CA ALA A 173 6.55 -9.19 -14.16
C ALA A 173 6.42 -8.20 -15.33
N GLU A 174 7.35 -8.23 -16.30
CA GLU A 174 7.24 -7.45 -17.55
C GLU A 174 6.06 -7.91 -18.40
N THR A 175 5.87 -9.22 -18.52
CA THR A 175 4.74 -9.80 -19.25
C THR A 175 3.41 -9.51 -18.54
N ASP A 176 3.37 -9.68 -17.22
CA ASP A 176 2.19 -9.39 -16.41
C ASP A 176 1.83 -7.90 -16.46
N TYR A 177 2.81 -7.00 -16.51
CA TYR A 177 2.58 -5.56 -16.66
C TYR A 177 1.88 -5.23 -17.97
N LEU A 178 2.31 -5.83 -19.09
CA LEU A 178 1.67 -5.64 -20.39
C LEU A 178 0.24 -6.20 -20.41
N LYS A 179 0.06 -7.39 -19.83
CA LYS A 179 -1.27 -7.99 -19.68
C LYS A 179 -2.19 -7.13 -18.83
N ASP A 180 -1.73 -6.68 -17.67
CA ASP A 180 -2.52 -5.84 -16.76
C ASP A 180 -2.92 -4.50 -17.43
N GLN A 181 -2.06 -3.93 -18.28
CA GLN A 181 -2.41 -2.75 -19.07
C GLN A 181 -3.53 -3.04 -20.07
N LEU A 182 -3.48 -4.18 -20.78
CA LEU A 182 -4.54 -4.57 -21.70
C LEU A 182 -5.86 -4.85 -20.97
N ASP A 183 -5.80 -5.55 -19.84
CA ASP A 183 -6.96 -5.85 -19.01
C ASP A 183 -7.58 -4.55 -18.45
N LEU A 184 -6.77 -3.58 -18.05
CA LEU A 184 -7.24 -2.26 -17.62
C LEU A 184 -7.99 -1.55 -18.76
N GLY A 185 -7.41 -1.51 -19.96
CA GLY A 185 -8.05 -0.91 -21.14
C GLY A 185 -9.38 -1.59 -21.48
N TYR A 186 -9.43 -2.92 -21.40
CA TYR A 186 -10.65 -3.70 -21.60
C TYR A 186 -11.72 -3.37 -20.58
N ASN A 187 -11.38 -3.35 -19.29
CA ASN A 187 -12.32 -3.07 -18.19
C ASN A 187 -12.91 -1.65 -18.30
N ILE A 188 -12.08 -0.66 -18.65
CA ILE A 188 -12.54 0.71 -18.88
C ILE A 188 -13.51 0.76 -20.05
N THR A 189 -13.18 0.07 -21.15
CA THR A 189 -14.03 0.00 -22.33
C THR A 189 -15.39 -0.63 -22.00
N GLN A 190 -15.38 -1.71 -21.26
CA GLN A 190 -16.63 -2.38 -20.84
C GLN A 190 -17.47 -1.47 -19.92
N SER A 191 -16.86 -0.81 -18.95
CA SER A 191 -17.56 0.12 -18.07
C SER A 191 -18.12 1.33 -18.82
N PHE A 192 -17.38 1.87 -19.79
CA PHE A 192 -17.83 2.97 -20.64
C PHE A 192 -19.09 2.56 -21.44
N TYR A 193 -19.08 1.40 -22.11
CA TYR A 193 -20.25 0.96 -22.87
C TYR A 193 -21.44 0.60 -21.96
N SER A 194 -21.21 0.07 -20.79
CA SER A 194 -22.28 -0.17 -19.80
C SER A 194 -22.93 1.16 -19.38
N LEU A 195 -22.13 2.18 -19.06
CA LEU A 195 -22.63 3.51 -18.74
C LEU A 195 -23.40 4.14 -19.92
N TYR A 196 -22.88 4.00 -21.14
CA TYR A 196 -23.53 4.49 -22.35
C TYR A 196 -24.89 3.82 -22.57
N GLN A 197 -24.96 2.48 -22.48
CA GLN A 197 -26.20 1.71 -22.61
C GLN A 197 -27.25 2.14 -21.57
N THR A 198 -26.87 2.24 -20.29
CA THR A 198 -27.77 2.67 -19.23
C THR A 198 -28.24 4.13 -19.42
N SER A 199 -27.37 4.99 -19.92
CA SER A 199 -27.76 6.37 -20.27
C SER A 199 -28.77 6.42 -21.41
N ARG A 200 -28.61 5.56 -22.45
CA ARG A 200 -29.57 5.44 -23.54
C ARG A 200 -30.89 4.83 -23.09
N ALA A 201 -30.83 3.80 -22.23
CA ALA A 201 -32.03 3.20 -21.65
C ALA A 201 -32.86 4.24 -20.88
N LEU A 202 -32.22 5.14 -20.12
CA LEU A 202 -32.92 6.21 -19.42
C LEU A 202 -33.65 7.18 -20.39
N LEU A 203 -33.03 7.52 -21.51
CA LEU A 203 -33.70 8.35 -22.52
C LEU A 203 -34.94 7.67 -23.11
N ILE A 204 -34.86 6.36 -23.38
CA ILE A 204 -35.95 5.58 -23.90
C ILE A 204 -37.09 5.48 -22.87
N THR A 205 -36.78 5.16 -21.62
CA THR A 205 -37.83 5.05 -20.57
C THR A 205 -38.49 6.39 -20.26
N LYS A 206 -37.74 7.52 -20.30
CA LYS A 206 -38.33 8.86 -20.17
C LYS A 206 -39.30 9.18 -21.31
N GLU A 207 -38.97 8.81 -22.53
CA GLU A 207 -39.85 8.98 -23.69
C GLU A 207 -41.11 8.10 -23.56
N GLN A 208 -40.97 6.87 -23.04
CA GLN A 208 -42.11 6.00 -22.75
C GLN A 208 -43.03 6.60 -21.68
N VAL A 209 -42.49 7.20 -20.64
CA VAL A 209 -43.30 7.92 -19.62
C VAL A 209 -44.08 9.06 -20.28
N ARG A 210 -43.46 9.85 -21.14
CA ARG A 210 -44.09 10.95 -21.87
C ARG A 210 -45.27 10.45 -22.72
N GLN A 211 -45.08 9.36 -23.48
CA GLN A 211 -46.11 8.78 -24.33
C GLN A 211 -47.28 8.21 -23.49
N ASN A 212 -47.00 7.52 -22.39
CA ASN A 212 -48.05 6.99 -21.51
C ASN A 212 -48.79 8.13 -20.77
N GLU A 213 -48.15 9.24 -20.48
CA GLU A 213 -48.78 10.44 -19.91
C GLU A 213 -49.76 11.11 -20.90
N GLU A 214 -49.36 11.21 -22.17
CA GLU A 214 -50.25 11.67 -23.27
C GLU A 214 -51.43 10.73 -23.50
N SER A 215 -51.17 9.40 -23.46
CA SER A 215 -52.22 8.37 -23.58
C SER A 215 -53.21 8.44 -22.43
N TYR A 216 -52.74 8.51 -21.18
CA TYR A 216 -53.58 8.69 -20.01
C TYR A 216 -54.45 9.95 -20.08
N THR A 217 -53.86 11.10 -20.45
CA THR A 217 -54.56 12.37 -20.61
C THR A 217 -55.65 12.26 -21.67
N THR A 218 -55.35 11.59 -22.80
CA THR A 218 -56.30 11.35 -23.89
C THR A 218 -57.43 10.47 -23.46
N ALA A 219 -57.12 9.33 -22.75
CA ALA A 219 -58.15 8.42 -22.22
C ALA A 219 -59.06 9.16 -21.23
N ARG A 220 -58.51 9.94 -20.32
CA ARG A 220 -59.30 10.72 -19.36
C ARG A 220 -60.24 11.74 -20.02
N ASN A 221 -59.77 12.43 -21.08
CA ASN A 221 -60.60 13.35 -21.84
C ASN A 221 -61.71 12.63 -22.59
N LYS A 222 -61.48 11.45 -23.19
CA LYS A 222 -62.46 10.65 -23.86
C LYS A 222 -63.53 10.12 -22.88
N PHE A 223 -63.12 9.69 -21.70
CA PHE A 223 -64.03 9.23 -20.63
C PHE A 223 -64.92 10.39 -20.17
N SER A 224 -64.35 11.57 -19.93
CA SER A 224 -65.17 12.75 -19.53
C SER A 224 -66.19 13.15 -20.61
N ALA A 225 -65.93 12.81 -21.87
CA ALA A 225 -66.84 12.99 -22.99
C ALA A 225 -67.83 11.82 -23.18
N GLY A 226 -67.79 10.77 -22.31
CA GLY A 226 -68.65 9.57 -22.39
C GLY A 226 -68.31 8.62 -23.54
N LEU A 227 -67.08 8.70 -24.13
CA LEU A 227 -66.70 7.95 -25.31
C LEU A 227 -66.01 6.59 -25.01
N ILE A 228 -65.50 6.42 -23.79
CA ILE A 228 -64.85 5.16 -23.36
C ILE A 228 -65.27 4.85 -21.93
N PRO A 229 -65.18 3.55 -21.49
CA PRO A 229 -65.47 3.14 -20.12
C PRO A 229 -64.29 3.54 -19.17
N GLU A 230 -64.60 3.62 -17.88
CA GLU A 230 -63.63 3.96 -16.83
C GLU A 230 -62.46 2.99 -16.72
N VAL A 231 -62.70 1.71 -17.04
CA VAL A 231 -61.67 0.64 -17.05
C VAL A 231 -60.50 0.97 -17.99
N ASP A 232 -60.77 1.59 -19.14
CA ASP A 232 -59.70 1.99 -20.10
C ASP A 232 -58.83 3.12 -19.54
N VAL A 233 -59.41 4.04 -18.74
CA VAL A 233 -58.66 5.08 -18.05
C VAL A 233 -57.78 4.49 -16.96
N MET A 234 -58.32 3.56 -16.14
CA MET A 234 -57.57 2.88 -15.09
C MET A 234 -56.42 2.06 -15.68
N GLN A 235 -56.62 1.40 -16.82
CA GLN A 235 -55.54 0.70 -17.51
C GLN A 235 -54.45 1.64 -17.93
N SER A 236 -54.76 2.76 -18.55
CA SER A 236 -53.77 3.78 -18.96
C SER A 236 -53.06 4.40 -17.76
N GLU A 237 -53.69 4.54 -16.60
CA GLU A 237 -53.10 4.99 -15.37
C GLU A 237 -52.09 3.99 -14.81
N VAL A 238 -52.40 2.69 -14.82
CA VAL A 238 -51.49 1.60 -14.42
C VAL A 238 -50.27 1.56 -15.34
N GLU A 239 -50.48 1.71 -16.66
CA GLU A 239 -49.36 1.76 -17.64
C GLU A 239 -48.44 2.96 -17.39
N LEU A 240 -48.99 4.12 -17.08
CA LEU A 240 -48.22 5.31 -16.70
C LEU A 240 -47.45 5.09 -15.40
N ALA A 241 -48.12 4.52 -14.38
CA ALA A 241 -47.45 4.26 -13.10
C ALA A 241 -46.32 3.25 -13.25
N THR A 242 -46.50 2.22 -14.07
CA THR A 242 -45.46 1.22 -14.38
C THR A 242 -44.28 1.86 -15.09
N SER A 243 -44.51 2.64 -16.15
CA SER A 243 -43.43 3.29 -16.90
C SER A 243 -42.64 4.31 -16.04
N ARG A 244 -43.31 5.01 -15.11
CA ARG A 244 -42.63 5.88 -14.16
C ARG A 244 -41.70 5.11 -13.21
N ASN A 245 -42.18 3.95 -12.70
CA ASN A 245 -41.36 3.09 -11.85
C ASN A 245 -40.13 2.55 -12.60
N ASP A 246 -40.34 2.12 -13.86
CA ASP A 246 -39.23 1.65 -14.71
C ASP A 246 -38.20 2.73 -14.97
N SER A 247 -38.64 3.97 -15.26
CA SER A 247 -37.73 5.11 -15.43
C SER A 247 -36.94 5.42 -14.17
N LEU A 248 -37.54 5.36 -12.98
CA LEU A 248 -36.87 5.53 -11.70
C LEU A 248 -35.86 4.42 -11.42
N ASN A 249 -36.15 3.19 -11.80
CA ASN A 249 -35.21 2.08 -11.64
C ASN A 249 -33.98 2.27 -12.53
N VAL A 250 -34.14 2.62 -13.81
CA VAL A 250 -33.06 2.88 -14.74
C VAL A 250 -32.25 4.12 -14.30
N GLU A 251 -32.87 5.14 -13.71
CA GLU A 251 -32.18 6.30 -13.17
C GLU A 251 -31.25 5.92 -11.99
N ARG A 252 -31.69 5.01 -11.10
CA ARG A 252 -30.86 4.47 -10.03
C ARG A 252 -29.72 3.62 -10.57
N GLU A 253 -29.96 2.82 -11.61
CA GLU A 253 -28.91 2.06 -12.29
C GLU A 253 -27.86 2.98 -12.92
N LEU A 254 -28.30 4.06 -13.57
CA LEU A 254 -27.39 5.06 -14.12
C LEU A 254 -26.52 5.73 -13.04
N ALA A 255 -27.12 6.04 -11.88
CA ALA A 255 -26.36 6.58 -10.77
C ALA A 255 -25.29 5.60 -10.24
N ARG A 256 -25.63 4.29 -10.16
CA ARG A 256 -24.67 3.24 -9.79
C ARG A 256 -23.57 3.10 -10.85
N ALA A 257 -23.94 3.07 -12.13
CA ALA A 257 -22.96 2.95 -13.21
C ALA A 257 -21.99 4.14 -13.26
N LYS A 258 -22.46 5.35 -12.95
CA LYS A 258 -21.60 6.55 -12.84
C LYS A 258 -20.62 6.49 -11.68
N ASN A 259 -21.02 5.88 -10.56
CA ASN A 259 -20.14 5.73 -9.39
C ASN A 259 -19.13 4.60 -9.56
N ALA A 260 -19.44 3.63 -10.42
CA ALA A 260 -18.55 2.50 -10.72
C ALA A 260 -17.53 2.83 -11.81
N PHE A 261 -17.82 3.82 -12.65
CA PHE A 261 -16.95 4.32 -13.72
C PHE A 261 -15.96 5.38 -13.20
#